data_9c146bb46166e488fa5412cef17d5bfb
#
_entry.id   9c146bb46166e488fa5412cef17d5bfb
#
_cell.length_a   1.000
_cell.length_b   1.000
_cell.length_c   1.000
_cell.angle_alpha   90.00
_cell.angle_beta   90.00
_cell.angle_gamma   90.00
#
_symmetry.space_group_name_H-M   'P 1'
#
loop_
_entity.id
_entity.type
_entity.pdbx_description
1 polymer ?
#
loop_
_entity_poly.entity_id
_entity_poly.type
_entity_poly.pdbx_seq_one_letter_code
_entity_poly.pdbx_strand_id
1 'polypeptide(L)'
;MLASGKKLIASVAPSFVSNLGLSSFEPLRQALKEIGFYHAEETARGAEWVTHEYARILESGTMRNFITTACPSACRLVQEYFPEALPYLAPVASPMVAHARILLHENPDAEIVFIGPCLAKHREAAESGVVSAVLSFDEIAKVINLKENQNEAAQPVFALNHGISMGDPADVACRAKGYPVTDGIIHSFGQLPKGYHYMSVDGPKRAMEVLENIDNYEGVFIEINICPNGCINGPFSLLPKGGTTKAKLEMQQYLMQGGRSYAPIQPGEDSLVDRSYEFPRVLNRSRKATDKEIEEVLRRTGKVSPEDELNCGSCGYRSCRAKAWAVLNGYADIEMCMPYMRKKAESMAFDIVHNSPEGILLVDGDLNVVDANATAMEMLDMPGDTMNFQPRPLKDFMPPLDFYLAYSQQKNMEVHKQFIMSTKRYVDITICYMKDQNLLFGQMKDVTEEVSYEKKLDRMRNETIDTTDQVIMKQMRVAQEIASLLGETTAETKVALLNLKKILRQEEEKKEE
;
A
#
# COMPACT_ATOMS: atom_id res chain seq x y z
N MET A 1 -0.90 -29.02 -3.23
CA MET A 1 -1.38 -29.64 -4.48
C MET A 1 -0.26 -30.40 -5.19
N LEU A 2 0.84 -29.82 -5.61
CA LEU A 2 1.95 -30.58 -6.27
C LEU A 2 2.44 -31.80 -5.46
N ALA A 3 2.45 -31.71 -4.14
CA ALA A 3 2.86 -32.81 -3.26
C ALA A 3 1.74 -33.86 -2.97
N SER A 4 0.52 -33.64 -3.43
CA SER A 4 -0.62 -34.54 -3.14
C SER A 4 -0.72 -35.77 -4.06
N GLY A 5 0.12 -35.84 -5.11
CA GLY A 5 0.09 -36.91 -6.11
C GLY A 5 -1.10 -36.91 -7.06
N LYS A 6 -1.96 -35.87 -7.00
CA LYS A 6 -3.08 -35.69 -7.90
C LYS A 6 -2.63 -35.13 -9.25
N LYS A 7 -3.37 -35.44 -10.31
CA LYS A 7 -3.11 -34.85 -11.64
C LYS A 7 -3.51 -33.39 -11.65
N LEU A 8 -2.52 -32.48 -11.71
CA LEU A 8 -2.77 -31.04 -11.83
C LEU A 8 -2.76 -30.64 -13.31
N ILE A 9 -3.82 -29.96 -13.76
CA ILE A 9 -3.91 -29.40 -15.11
C ILE A 9 -4.02 -27.90 -15.02
N ALA A 10 -3.15 -27.20 -15.73
CA ALA A 10 -3.14 -25.74 -15.81
C ALA A 10 -4.02 -25.25 -16.97
N SER A 11 -5.02 -24.40 -16.66
CA SER A 11 -5.75 -23.58 -17.63
C SER A 11 -5.17 -22.18 -17.62
N VAL A 12 -4.52 -21.76 -18.69
CA VAL A 12 -3.73 -20.53 -18.72
C VAL A 12 -4.39 -19.47 -19.59
N ALA A 13 -4.62 -18.28 -19.03
CA ALA A 13 -5.19 -17.16 -19.78
C ALA A 13 -4.25 -16.71 -20.91
N PRO A 14 -4.74 -16.41 -22.13
CA PRO A 14 -3.91 -16.02 -23.27
C PRO A 14 -3.06 -14.76 -23.04
N SER A 15 -3.42 -13.94 -22.05
CA SER A 15 -2.62 -12.79 -21.62
C SER A 15 -1.23 -13.14 -21.05
N PHE A 16 -0.85 -14.42 -20.96
CA PHE A 16 0.51 -14.85 -20.62
C PHE A 16 1.55 -14.22 -21.55
N VAL A 17 1.19 -13.98 -22.80
CA VAL A 17 2.05 -13.35 -23.82
C VAL A 17 2.62 -12.03 -23.30
N SER A 18 1.76 -11.11 -22.92
CA SER A 18 2.17 -9.78 -22.44
C SER A 18 2.66 -9.78 -20.99
N ASN A 19 2.24 -10.78 -20.18
CA ASN A 19 2.64 -10.85 -18.77
C ASN A 19 4.00 -11.53 -18.57
N LEU A 20 4.32 -12.52 -19.38
CA LEU A 20 5.56 -13.28 -19.27
C LEU A 20 6.53 -13.01 -20.42
N GLY A 21 6.15 -12.15 -21.38
CA GLY A 21 7.00 -11.82 -22.54
C GLY A 21 7.23 -12.98 -23.50
N LEU A 22 6.28 -13.93 -23.58
CA LEU A 22 6.40 -15.12 -24.41
C LEU A 22 5.68 -14.94 -25.75
N SER A 23 6.31 -15.37 -26.84
CA SER A 23 5.73 -15.33 -28.19
C SER A 23 4.82 -16.53 -28.49
N SER A 24 4.96 -17.64 -27.75
CA SER A 24 4.18 -18.87 -27.95
C SER A 24 3.90 -19.56 -26.61
N PHE A 25 2.94 -20.51 -26.60
CA PHE A 25 2.54 -21.21 -25.38
C PHE A 25 3.47 -22.35 -24.98
N GLU A 26 4.22 -22.92 -25.94
CA GLU A 26 5.02 -24.14 -25.70
C GLU A 26 6.10 -23.98 -24.61
N PRO A 27 6.88 -22.88 -24.56
CA PRO A 27 7.84 -22.68 -23.47
C PRO A 27 7.19 -22.69 -22.06
N LEU A 28 6.01 -22.09 -21.94
CA LEU A 28 5.27 -22.07 -20.68
C LEU A 28 4.73 -23.46 -20.32
N ARG A 29 4.19 -24.19 -21.30
CA ARG A 29 3.74 -25.57 -21.12
C ARG A 29 4.87 -26.46 -20.60
N GLN A 30 6.06 -26.34 -21.19
CA GLN A 30 7.23 -27.10 -20.77
C GLN A 30 7.64 -26.75 -19.33
N ALA A 31 7.72 -25.47 -19.00
CA ALA A 31 8.09 -25.02 -17.66
C ALA A 31 7.07 -25.47 -16.60
N LEU A 32 5.78 -25.47 -16.92
CA LEU A 32 4.72 -25.97 -16.03
C LEU A 32 4.85 -27.49 -15.81
N LYS A 33 5.20 -28.26 -16.85
CA LYS A 33 5.47 -29.69 -16.69
C LYS A 33 6.70 -29.96 -15.80
N GLU A 34 7.76 -29.17 -15.94
CA GLU A 34 8.98 -29.31 -15.15
C GLU A 34 8.72 -29.12 -13.65
N ILE A 35 7.77 -28.28 -13.26
CA ILE A 35 7.38 -28.08 -11.87
C ILE A 35 6.30 -29.07 -11.36
N GLY A 36 5.84 -30.00 -12.24
CA GLY A 36 4.97 -31.10 -11.83
C GLY A 36 3.51 -31.01 -12.28
N PHE A 37 3.14 -30.09 -13.16
CA PHE A 37 1.84 -30.15 -13.81
C PHE A 37 1.79 -31.32 -14.78
N TYR A 38 0.69 -32.09 -14.73
CA TYR A 38 0.46 -33.20 -15.66
C TYR A 38 0.25 -32.69 -17.10
N HIS A 39 -0.52 -31.62 -17.24
CA HIS A 39 -0.86 -30.98 -18.51
C HIS A 39 -1.05 -29.47 -18.34
N ALA A 40 -0.87 -28.71 -19.41
CA ALA A 40 -1.19 -27.30 -19.46
C ALA A 40 -1.77 -26.92 -20.82
N GLU A 41 -2.84 -26.16 -20.81
CA GLU A 41 -3.57 -25.75 -22.01
C GLU A 41 -4.05 -24.29 -21.90
N GLU A 42 -4.23 -23.61 -23.03
CA GLU A 42 -4.75 -22.25 -23.03
C GLU A 42 -6.26 -22.24 -22.74
N THR A 43 -6.69 -21.31 -21.88
CA THR A 43 -8.13 -21.05 -21.61
C THR A 43 -8.88 -20.61 -22.89
N ALA A 44 -8.16 -20.24 -23.95
CA ALA A 44 -8.72 -19.93 -25.26
C ALA A 44 -9.63 -21.03 -25.81
N ARG A 45 -9.40 -22.32 -25.48
CA ARG A 45 -10.30 -23.42 -25.79
C ARG A 45 -11.69 -23.23 -25.15
N GLY A 46 -11.72 -22.86 -23.87
CA GLY A 46 -12.98 -22.52 -23.20
C GLY A 46 -13.63 -21.26 -23.78
N ALA A 47 -12.85 -20.28 -24.22
CA ALA A 47 -13.34 -19.08 -24.86
C ALA A 47 -13.99 -19.38 -26.23
N GLU A 48 -13.41 -20.30 -27.02
CA GLU A 48 -14.02 -20.77 -28.28
C GLU A 48 -15.39 -21.40 -28.02
N TRP A 49 -15.50 -22.26 -26.99
CA TRP A 49 -16.77 -22.87 -26.59
C TRP A 49 -17.82 -21.84 -26.18
N VAL A 50 -17.40 -20.83 -25.42
CA VAL A 50 -18.27 -19.72 -24.99
C VAL A 50 -18.74 -18.92 -26.21
N THR A 51 -17.85 -18.64 -27.18
CA THR A 51 -18.21 -17.94 -28.42
C THR A 51 -19.27 -18.70 -29.20
N HIS A 52 -19.13 -20.02 -29.35
CA HIS A 52 -20.10 -20.85 -30.02
C HIS A 52 -21.45 -20.82 -29.32
N GLU A 53 -21.48 -20.87 -27.98
CA GLU A 53 -22.72 -20.80 -27.23
C GLU A 53 -23.40 -19.42 -27.31
N TYR A 54 -22.62 -18.34 -27.27
CA TYR A 54 -23.12 -17.00 -27.52
C TYR A 54 -23.75 -16.89 -28.91
N ALA A 55 -23.06 -17.40 -29.95
CA ALA A 55 -23.60 -17.40 -31.31
C ALA A 55 -24.96 -18.15 -31.38
N ARG A 56 -25.04 -19.34 -30.77
CA ARG A 56 -26.25 -20.16 -30.73
C ARG A 56 -27.43 -19.43 -30.07
N ILE A 57 -27.20 -18.75 -28.93
CA ILE A 57 -28.23 -17.98 -28.22
C ILE A 57 -28.64 -16.75 -29.05
N LEU A 58 -27.67 -16.01 -29.62
CA LEU A 58 -27.98 -14.85 -30.46
C LEU A 58 -28.78 -15.22 -31.70
N GLU A 59 -28.46 -16.35 -32.38
CA GLU A 59 -29.19 -16.86 -33.53
C GLU A 59 -30.63 -17.30 -33.18
N SER A 60 -30.83 -17.75 -31.93
CA SER A 60 -32.18 -18.10 -31.45
C SER A 60 -33.10 -16.89 -31.25
N GLY A 61 -32.52 -15.69 -31.12
CA GLY A 61 -33.28 -14.45 -30.91
C GLY A 61 -34.07 -14.39 -29.59
N THR A 62 -33.70 -15.23 -28.59
CA THR A 62 -34.47 -15.37 -27.34
C THR A 62 -34.18 -14.23 -26.36
N MET A 63 -33.06 -13.50 -26.50
CA MET A 63 -32.69 -12.41 -25.62
C MET A 63 -32.91 -11.05 -26.29
N ARG A 64 -33.60 -10.13 -25.61
CA ARG A 64 -33.84 -8.76 -26.10
C ARG A 64 -32.50 -7.98 -26.20
N ASN A 65 -31.72 -8.01 -25.15
CA ASN A 65 -30.33 -7.49 -25.08
C ASN A 65 -29.45 -8.62 -24.59
N PHE A 66 -28.17 -8.55 -24.87
CA PHE A 66 -27.22 -9.61 -24.55
C PHE A 66 -25.97 -9.00 -23.88
N ILE A 67 -25.69 -9.37 -22.64
CA ILE A 67 -24.50 -8.98 -21.92
C ILE A 67 -23.59 -10.21 -21.76
N THR A 68 -22.32 -10.09 -22.17
CA THR A 68 -21.35 -11.18 -22.05
C THR A 68 -20.98 -11.46 -20.59
N THR A 69 -20.65 -12.72 -20.28
CA THR A 69 -20.40 -13.21 -18.93
C THR A 69 -18.96 -13.70 -18.71
N ALA A 70 -18.05 -13.33 -19.61
CA ALA A 70 -16.63 -13.69 -19.48
C ALA A 70 -15.92 -12.95 -18.31
N CYS A 71 -16.40 -11.75 -17.94
CA CYS A 71 -15.86 -10.93 -16.86
C CYS A 71 -16.66 -11.15 -15.56
N PRO A 72 -16.13 -11.89 -14.55
CA PRO A 72 -16.86 -12.15 -13.31
C PRO A 72 -17.13 -10.87 -12.49
N SER A 73 -16.30 -9.84 -12.61
CA SER A 73 -16.55 -8.55 -11.97
C SER A 73 -17.75 -7.83 -12.60
N ALA A 74 -17.95 -7.94 -13.91
CA ALA A 74 -19.13 -7.38 -14.59
C ALA A 74 -20.40 -8.13 -14.17
N CYS A 75 -20.36 -9.45 -14.18
CA CYS A 75 -21.48 -10.28 -13.71
C CYS A 75 -21.86 -9.92 -12.27
N ARG A 76 -20.86 -9.77 -11.40
CA ARG A 76 -21.09 -9.42 -10.01
C ARG A 76 -21.65 -8.01 -9.82
N LEU A 77 -21.20 -7.05 -10.62
CA LEU A 77 -21.76 -5.70 -10.65
C LEU A 77 -23.25 -5.74 -10.98
N VAL A 78 -23.64 -6.53 -11.98
CA VAL A 78 -25.05 -6.73 -12.34
C VAL A 78 -25.82 -7.41 -11.20
N GLN A 79 -25.32 -8.51 -10.66
CA GLN A 79 -25.99 -9.27 -9.60
C GLN A 79 -26.27 -8.44 -8.33
N GLU A 80 -25.37 -7.55 -7.97
CA GLU A 80 -25.44 -6.79 -6.71
C GLU A 80 -26.10 -5.43 -6.86
N TYR A 81 -25.86 -4.73 -7.98
CA TYR A 81 -26.21 -3.32 -8.12
C TYR A 81 -27.22 -3.03 -9.22
N PHE A 82 -27.34 -3.91 -10.22
CA PHE A 82 -28.21 -3.72 -11.38
C PHE A 82 -29.08 -4.96 -11.62
N PRO A 83 -29.94 -5.36 -10.66
CA PRO A 83 -30.73 -6.59 -10.77
C PRO A 83 -31.70 -6.57 -11.95
N GLU A 84 -32.08 -5.41 -12.46
CA GLU A 84 -32.87 -5.22 -13.69
C GLU A 84 -32.14 -5.70 -14.95
N ALA A 85 -30.82 -5.68 -14.94
CA ALA A 85 -29.97 -6.17 -16.04
C ALA A 85 -29.74 -7.70 -16.00
N LEU A 86 -30.13 -8.40 -14.93
CA LEU A 86 -29.94 -9.86 -14.80
C LEU A 86 -30.54 -10.67 -15.98
N PRO A 87 -31.74 -10.35 -16.51
CA PRO A 87 -32.29 -11.07 -17.64
C PRO A 87 -31.46 -10.95 -18.93
N TYR A 88 -30.58 -9.99 -19.01
CA TYR A 88 -29.72 -9.74 -20.17
C TYR A 88 -28.31 -10.36 -20.03
N LEU A 89 -27.92 -10.88 -18.86
CA LEU A 89 -26.73 -11.69 -18.74
C LEU A 89 -26.90 -13.01 -19.49
N ALA A 90 -25.97 -13.29 -20.39
CA ALA A 90 -25.99 -14.57 -21.10
C ALA A 90 -25.93 -15.74 -20.09
N PRO A 91 -26.79 -16.73 -20.16
CA PRO A 91 -26.79 -17.88 -19.25
C PRO A 91 -25.66 -18.86 -19.60
N VAL A 92 -24.41 -18.34 -19.70
CA VAL A 92 -23.24 -19.06 -20.17
C VAL A 92 -22.10 -18.89 -19.16
N ALA A 93 -21.42 -20.00 -18.86
CA ALA A 93 -20.22 -20.00 -18.03
C ALA A 93 -19.09 -19.17 -18.63
N SER A 94 -18.24 -18.61 -17.78
CA SER A 94 -17.06 -17.91 -18.28
C SER A 94 -16.06 -18.87 -18.97
N PRO A 95 -15.15 -18.38 -19.81
CA PRO A 95 -14.11 -19.20 -20.44
C PRO A 95 -13.30 -20.06 -19.44
N MET A 96 -13.03 -19.56 -18.24
CA MET A 96 -12.34 -20.32 -17.20
C MET A 96 -13.15 -21.52 -16.74
N VAL A 97 -14.42 -21.31 -16.42
CA VAL A 97 -15.31 -22.37 -15.94
C VAL A 97 -15.62 -23.36 -17.06
N ALA A 98 -15.90 -22.89 -18.27
CA ALA A 98 -16.12 -23.73 -19.45
C ALA A 98 -14.90 -24.62 -19.73
N HIS A 99 -13.71 -24.05 -19.74
CA HIS A 99 -12.48 -24.82 -19.97
C HIS A 99 -12.21 -25.84 -18.85
N ALA A 100 -12.43 -25.45 -17.59
CA ALA A 100 -12.28 -26.39 -16.48
C ALA A 100 -13.24 -27.58 -16.60
N ARG A 101 -14.49 -27.36 -17.02
CA ARG A 101 -15.46 -28.44 -17.25
C ARG A 101 -15.04 -29.38 -18.38
N ILE A 102 -14.47 -28.82 -19.46
CA ILE A 102 -13.89 -29.60 -20.58
C ILE A 102 -12.75 -30.49 -20.07
N LEU A 103 -11.80 -29.89 -19.37
CA LEU A 103 -10.62 -30.60 -18.85
C LEU A 103 -10.99 -31.70 -17.86
N LEU A 104 -11.99 -31.45 -17.00
CA LEU A 104 -12.52 -32.46 -16.06
C LEU A 104 -13.31 -33.56 -16.74
N HIS A 105 -14.03 -33.26 -17.84
CA HIS A 105 -14.67 -34.29 -18.65
C HIS A 105 -13.64 -35.25 -19.28
N GLU A 106 -12.54 -34.72 -19.79
CA GLU A 106 -11.44 -35.49 -20.34
C GLU A 106 -10.57 -36.18 -19.27
N ASN A 107 -10.49 -35.61 -18.07
CA ASN A 107 -9.67 -36.08 -16.96
C ASN A 107 -10.43 -35.98 -15.63
N PRO A 108 -11.35 -36.91 -15.32
CA PRO A 108 -12.23 -36.79 -14.16
C PRO A 108 -11.52 -36.72 -12.80
N ASP A 109 -10.32 -37.30 -12.69
CA ASP A 109 -9.51 -37.32 -11.47
C ASP A 109 -8.55 -36.13 -11.34
N ALA A 110 -8.58 -35.18 -12.27
CA ALA A 110 -7.68 -34.04 -12.27
C ALA A 110 -8.17 -32.90 -11.34
N GLU A 111 -7.23 -32.12 -10.89
CA GLU A 111 -7.48 -30.81 -10.26
C GLU A 111 -7.08 -29.70 -11.23
N ILE A 112 -7.98 -28.75 -11.45
CA ILE A 112 -7.75 -27.65 -12.39
C ILE A 112 -7.21 -26.43 -11.65
N VAL A 113 -6.09 -25.91 -12.16
CA VAL A 113 -5.48 -24.66 -11.67
C VAL A 113 -5.57 -23.63 -12.79
N PHE A 114 -6.26 -22.53 -12.53
CA PHE A 114 -6.31 -21.41 -13.48
C PHE A 114 -5.15 -20.44 -13.22
N ILE A 115 -4.48 -20.02 -14.30
CA ILE A 115 -3.39 -19.02 -14.25
C ILE A 115 -3.80 -17.81 -15.06
N GLY A 116 -3.88 -16.62 -14.42
CA GLY A 116 -4.31 -15.42 -15.13
C GLY A 116 -4.26 -14.12 -14.31
N PRO A 117 -4.54 -12.96 -14.94
CA PRO A 117 -4.30 -11.64 -14.35
C PRO A 117 -5.48 -11.10 -13.51
N CYS A 118 -6.46 -11.93 -13.15
CA CYS A 118 -7.74 -11.46 -12.62
C CYS A 118 -8.00 -11.90 -11.18
N LEU A 119 -8.14 -10.93 -10.26
CA LEU A 119 -8.49 -11.18 -8.86
C LEU A 119 -9.89 -11.81 -8.70
N ALA A 120 -10.88 -11.37 -9.48
CA ALA A 120 -12.26 -11.86 -9.37
C ALA A 120 -12.40 -13.34 -9.73
N LYS A 121 -11.45 -13.92 -10.45
CA LYS A 121 -11.43 -15.34 -10.80
C LYS A 121 -11.26 -16.26 -9.58
N HIS A 122 -10.63 -15.79 -8.49
CA HIS A 122 -10.56 -16.56 -7.23
C HIS A 122 -11.96 -16.85 -6.67
N ARG A 123 -12.82 -15.83 -6.68
CA ARG A 123 -14.19 -15.99 -6.21
C ARG A 123 -15.03 -16.88 -7.14
N GLU A 124 -14.92 -16.65 -8.44
CA GLU A 124 -15.62 -17.46 -9.44
C GLU A 124 -15.19 -18.94 -9.36
N ALA A 125 -13.91 -19.21 -9.12
CA ALA A 125 -13.41 -20.55 -8.89
C ALA A 125 -14.08 -21.21 -7.68
N ALA A 126 -14.14 -20.48 -6.56
CA ALA A 126 -14.79 -20.96 -5.33
C ALA A 126 -16.30 -21.19 -5.50
N GLU A 127 -16.99 -20.31 -6.24
CA GLU A 127 -18.44 -20.42 -6.52
C GLU A 127 -18.76 -21.54 -7.52
N SER A 128 -17.89 -21.76 -8.51
CA SER A 128 -18.13 -22.80 -9.54
C SER A 128 -17.80 -24.22 -9.08
N GLY A 129 -16.88 -24.37 -8.13
CA GLY A 129 -16.43 -25.67 -7.61
C GLY A 129 -15.65 -26.56 -8.59
N VAL A 130 -15.37 -26.09 -9.82
CA VAL A 130 -14.67 -26.86 -10.86
C VAL A 130 -13.20 -26.42 -11.05
N VAL A 131 -12.79 -25.31 -10.42
CA VAL A 131 -11.41 -24.83 -10.42
C VAL A 131 -10.88 -24.91 -9.00
N SER A 132 -9.83 -25.68 -8.79
CA SER A 132 -9.29 -25.97 -7.45
C SER A 132 -8.42 -24.84 -6.90
N ALA A 133 -7.75 -24.08 -7.80
CA ALA A 133 -6.93 -22.93 -7.43
C ALA A 133 -6.82 -21.93 -8.58
N VAL A 134 -6.56 -20.68 -8.21
CA VAL A 134 -6.25 -19.59 -9.15
C VAL A 134 -4.91 -19.01 -8.77
N LEU A 135 -4.01 -18.84 -9.74
CA LEU A 135 -2.69 -18.25 -9.58
C LEU A 135 -2.55 -17.03 -10.51
N SER A 136 -1.86 -16.02 -10.03
CA SER A 136 -1.43 -14.90 -10.87
C SER A 136 -0.19 -15.25 -11.69
N PHE A 137 0.09 -14.45 -12.74
CA PHE A 137 1.34 -14.61 -13.49
C PHE A 137 2.59 -14.30 -12.66
N ASP A 138 2.50 -13.39 -11.68
CA ASP A 138 3.60 -13.10 -10.76
C ASP A 138 3.92 -14.29 -9.83
N GLU A 139 2.88 -14.96 -9.33
CA GLU A 139 3.05 -16.14 -8.48
C GLU A 139 3.68 -17.28 -9.26
N ILE A 140 3.21 -17.56 -10.48
CA ILE A 140 3.77 -18.65 -11.27
C ILE A 140 5.17 -18.32 -11.77
N ALA A 141 5.46 -17.08 -12.15
CA ALA A 141 6.80 -16.66 -12.60
C ALA A 141 7.89 -16.86 -11.53
N LYS A 142 7.53 -16.81 -10.25
CA LYS A 142 8.46 -17.09 -9.14
C LYS A 142 8.83 -18.56 -8.99
N VAL A 143 8.03 -19.45 -9.53
CA VAL A 143 8.17 -20.90 -9.36
C VAL A 143 8.72 -21.57 -10.62
N ILE A 144 8.37 -21.06 -11.80
CA ILE A 144 8.84 -21.60 -13.07
C ILE A 144 10.18 -20.98 -13.46
N ASN A 145 11.06 -21.82 -14.05
CA ASN A 145 12.33 -21.39 -14.62
C ASN A 145 12.12 -21.20 -16.14
N LEU A 146 11.67 -20.03 -16.54
CA LEU A 146 11.67 -19.67 -17.95
C LEU A 146 13.13 -19.47 -18.34
N LYS A 147 13.73 -20.45 -19.02
CA LYS A 147 15.04 -20.25 -19.65
C LYS A 147 14.89 -19.06 -20.59
N GLU A 148 15.58 -17.97 -20.28
CA GLU A 148 15.68 -16.82 -21.19
C GLU A 148 16.28 -17.31 -22.50
N ASN A 149 15.44 -17.63 -23.47
CA ASN A 149 15.86 -17.72 -24.87
C ASN A 149 16.10 -16.30 -25.38
N GLN A 150 17.26 -15.73 -24.98
CA GLN A 150 17.70 -14.39 -25.39
C GLN A 150 18.01 -14.29 -26.92
N ASN A 151 17.72 -15.30 -27.72
CA ASN A 151 18.15 -15.34 -29.10
C ASN A 151 17.05 -15.27 -30.17
N GLU A 152 15.80 -15.06 -29.80
CA GLU A 152 14.80 -14.61 -30.76
C GLU A 152 14.23 -13.25 -30.34
N ALA A 153 15.06 -12.22 -30.51
CA ALA A 153 14.51 -10.87 -30.71
C ALA A 153 13.57 -11.00 -31.91
N ALA A 154 12.28 -11.02 -31.66
CA ALA A 154 11.26 -11.00 -32.70
C ALA A 154 11.58 -9.80 -33.60
N GLN A 155 12.17 -10.08 -34.74
CA GLN A 155 12.31 -9.06 -35.78
C GLN A 155 10.90 -8.54 -36.04
N PRO A 156 10.70 -7.23 -36.11
CA PRO A 156 9.41 -6.69 -36.46
C PRO A 156 9.11 -7.14 -37.89
N VAL A 157 8.34 -8.21 -38.03
CA VAL A 157 7.80 -8.60 -39.31
C VAL A 157 6.71 -7.61 -39.66
N PHE A 158 7.12 -6.47 -40.21
CA PHE A 158 6.24 -5.61 -40.98
C PHE A 158 5.96 -6.32 -42.33
N ALA A 159 5.35 -7.48 -42.27
CA ALA A 159 4.68 -8.06 -43.41
C ALA A 159 3.22 -7.68 -43.30
N LEU A 160 2.85 -6.57 -43.91
CA LEU A 160 1.47 -6.27 -44.27
C LEU A 160 1.01 -7.35 -45.29
N ASN A 161 0.68 -8.53 -44.79
CA ASN A 161 -0.11 -9.47 -45.57
C ASN A 161 -1.58 -9.05 -45.44
N HIS A 162 -2.02 -8.27 -46.41
CA HIS A 162 -3.43 -8.04 -46.67
C HIS A 162 -4.08 -9.39 -47.01
N GLY A 163 -5.09 -9.75 -46.22
CA GLY A 163 -6.01 -10.82 -46.54
C GLY A 163 -6.13 -11.92 -45.49
N ILE A 164 -6.63 -11.58 -44.30
CA ILE A 164 -7.32 -12.58 -43.48
C ILE A 164 -8.69 -12.78 -44.14
N SER A 165 -8.83 -13.86 -44.89
CA SER A 165 -10.10 -14.30 -45.42
C SER A 165 -11.01 -14.62 -44.25
N MET A 166 -12.09 -13.85 -44.08
CA MET A 166 -13.10 -14.01 -43.02
C MET A 166 -14.00 -15.21 -43.31
N GLY A 167 -13.47 -16.42 -43.42
CA GLY A 167 -14.30 -17.55 -43.81
C GLY A 167 -13.83 -18.95 -43.40
N ASP A 168 -12.67 -19.11 -42.82
CA ASP A 168 -12.16 -20.44 -42.45
C ASP A 168 -12.48 -20.79 -40.98
N PRO A 169 -13.15 -21.95 -40.69
CA PRO A 169 -13.36 -22.43 -39.33
C PRO A 169 -12.11 -22.52 -38.47
N ALA A 170 -10.94 -22.75 -39.06
CA ALA A 170 -9.66 -22.72 -38.39
C ALA A 170 -9.34 -21.36 -37.75
N ASP A 171 -9.88 -20.27 -38.28
CA ASP A 171 -9.67 -18.90 -37.81
C ASP A 171 -10.42 -18.57 -36.49
N VAL A 172 -11.54 -19.23 -36.17
CA VAL A 172 -12.32 -18.96 -34.95
C VAL A 172 -11.54 -19.31 -33.70
N ALA A 173 -10.83 -20.42 -33.72
CA ALA A 173 -10.01 -20.87 -32.61
C ALA A 173 -8.87 -19.90 -32.28
N CYS A 174 -8.22 -19.33 -33.29
CA CYS A 174 -7.19 -18.31 -33.08
C CYS A 174 -7.77 -17.02 -32.53
N ARG A 175 -8.96 -16.63 -32.97
CA ARG A 175 -9.64 -15.39 -32.53
C ARG A 175 -10.05 -15.43 -31.06
N ALA A 176 -10.44 -16.59 -30.52
CA ALA A 176 -10.80 -16.76 -29.11
C ALA A 176 -9.62 -16.44 -28.14
N LYS A 177 -8.37 -16.50 -28.61
CA LYS A 177 -7.20 -16.00 -27.85
C LYS A 177 -7.27 -14.49 -27.60
N GLY A 178 -8.09 -13.75 -28.34
CA GLY A 178 -8.29 -12.31 -28.22
C GLY A 178 -9.16 -11.87 -27.04
N TYR A 179 -9.82 -12.77 -26.34
CA TYR A 179 -10.70 -12.44 -25.19
C TYR A 179 -10.07 -11.52 -24.13
N PRO A 180 -8.76 -11.55 -23.86
CA PRO A 180 -8.17 -10.65 -22.87
C PRO A 180 -8.14 -9.15 -23.23
N VAL A 181 -8.40 -8.77 -24.47
CA VAL A 181 -8.45 -7.37 -24.90
C VAL A 181 -9.90 -6.90 -25.09
N THR A 182 -10.13 -5.60 -25.00
CA THR A 182 -11.44 -5.00 -25.35
C THR A 182 -11.76 -5.28 -26.81
N ASP A 183 -13.02 -5.54 -27.13
CA ASP A 183 -13.53 -6.05 -28.41
C ASP A 183 -13.15 -7.51 -28.75
N GLY A 184 -12.41 -8.17 -27.85
CA GLY A 184 -11.88 -9.51 -28.11
C GLY A 184 -12.96 -10.58 -28.25
N ILE A 185 -14.06 -10.45 -27.52
CA ILE A 185 -15.22 -11.35 -27.64
C ILE A 185 -15.94 -11.11 -28.96
N ILE A 186 -16.19 -9.85 -29.32
CA ILE A 186 -16.83 -9.49 -30.60
C ILE A 186 -15.99 -9.99 -31.78
N HIS A 187 -14.67 -9.80 -31.74
CA HIS A 187 -13.78 -10.26 -32.79
C HIS A 187 -13.59 -11.80 -32.84
N SER A 188 -14.01 -12.51 -31.80
CA SER A 188 -13.93 -13.98 -31.77
C SER A 188 -15.00 -14.64 -32.66
N PHE A 189 -16.09 -13.95 -32.97
CA PHE A 189 -17.08 -14.43 -33.92
C PHE A 189 -16.50 -14.49 -35.34
N GLY A 190 -16.69 -15.58 -36.05
CA GLY A 190 -16.34 -15.67 -37.47
C GLY A 190 -17.22 -14.78 -38.33
N GLN A 191 -18.49 -14.87 -38.11
CA GLN A 191 -19.50 -13.99 -38.68
C GLN A 191 -20.43 -13.54 -37.53
N LEU A 192 -20.63 -12.25 -37.41
CA LEU A 192 -21.51 -11.71 -36.38
C LEU A 192 -22.95 -12.12 -36.62
N PRO A 193 -23.64 -12.77 -35.65
CA PRO A 193 -25.06 -13.07 -35.75
C PRO A 193 -25.86 -11.80 -36.03
N LYS A 194 -26.88 -11.92 -36.90
CA LYS A 194 -27.71 -10.79 -37.30
C LYS A 194 -28.74 -10.44 -36.23
N GLY A 195 -29.22 -9.21 -36.24
CA GLY A 195 -30.28 -8.74 -35.33
C GLY A 195 -29.78 -8.03 -34.08
N TYR A 196 -28.49 -7.87 -33.89
CA TYR A 196 -27.91 -7.14 -32.77
C TYR A 196 -26.95 -6.05 -33.22
N HIS A 197 -26.90 -4.98 -32.44
CA HIS A 197 -25.85 -3.95 -32.51
C HIS A 197 -24.74 -4.30 -31.51
N TYR A 198 -23.52 -4.48 -32.00
CA TYR A 198 -22.40 -4.92 -31.23
C TYR A 198 -21.61 -3.74 -30.65
N MET A 199 -21.43 -3.74 -29.35
CA MET A 199 -20.61 -2.73 -28.66
C MET A 199 -19.79 -3.36 -27.54
N SER A 200 -18.63 -2.77 -27.27
CA SER A 200 -17.81 -3.12 -26.13
C SER A 200 -17.68 -1.96 -25.17
N VAL A 201 -17.59 -2.28 -23.90
CA VAL A 201 -17.48 -1.32 -22.81
C VAL A 201 -16.40 -1.78 -21.86
N ASP A 202 -15.44 -0.90 -21.55
CA ASP A 202 -14.40 -1.16 -20.58
C ASP A 202 -14.34 -0.08 -19.49
N GLY A 203 -13.94 -0.50 -18.30
CA GLY A 203 -13.89 0.36 -17.12
C GLY A 203 -15.21 0.47 -16.37
N PRO A 204 -15.15 0.66 -15.02
CA PRO A 204 -16.34 0.59 -14.17
C PRO A 204 -17.34 1.70 -14.45
N LYS A 205 -16.87 2.92 -14.80
CA LYS A 205 -17.77 4.07 -15.06
C LYS A 205 -18.66 3.83 -16.27
N ARG A 206 -18.07 3.40 -17.39
CA ARG A 206 -18.81 3.12 -18.62
C ARG A 206 -19.72 1.90 -18.45
N ALA A 207 -19.26 0.87 -17.73
CA ALA A 207 -20.08 -0.29 -17.41
C ALA A 207 -21.34 0.10 -16.64
N MET A 208 -21.21 0.94 -15.60
CA MET A 208 -22.36 1.44 -14.84
C MET A 208 -23.29 2.31 -15.69
N GLU A 209 -22.75 3.21 -16.52
CA GLU A 209 -23.54 4.06 -17.43
C GLU A 209 -24.41 3.23 -18.37
N VAL A 210 -23.85 2.17 -18.95
CA VAL A 210 -24.59 1.25 -19.83
C VAL A 210 -25.64 0.47 -19.06
N LEU A 211 -25.31 -0.05 -17.87
CA LEU A 211 -26.23 -0.83 -17.05
C LEU A 211 -27.38 0.02 -16.49
N GLU A 212 -27.13 1.28 -16.14
CA GLU A 212 -28.19 2.24 -15.72
C GLU A 212 -29.22 2.51 -16.82
N ASN A 213 -28.85 2.30 -18.08
CA ASN A 213 -29.70 2.58 -19.24
C ASN A 213 -30.09 1.34 -20.03
N ILE A 214 -29.85 0.13 -19.52
CA ILE A 214 -30.00 -1.12 -20.28
C ILE A 214 -31.42 -1.35 -20.81
N ASP A 215 -32.41 -0.91 -20.06
CA ASP A 215 -33.83 -1.06 -20.45
C ASP A 215 -34.24 -0.14 -21.62
N ASN A 216 -33.44 0.89 -21.89
CA ASN A 216 -33.64 1.80 -23.02
C ASN A 216 -33.05 1.26 -24.33
N TYR A 217 -32.31 0.15 -24.27
CA TYR A 217 -31.71 -0.47 -25.46
C TYR A 217 -32.55 -1.65 -25.95
N GLU A 218 -32.43 -1.91 -27.25
CA GLU A 218 -33.08 -3.05 -27.90
C GLU A 218 -32.16 -3.64 -28.98
N GLY A 219 -32.00 -4.95 -28.95
CA GLY A 219 -31.16 -5.64 -29.91
C GLY A 219 -29.66 -5.28 -29.76
N VAL A 220 -29.17 -5.14 -28.53
CA VAL A 220 -27.76 -4.79 -28.29
C VAL A 220 -27.01 -5.97 -27.71
N PHE A 221 -25.89 -6.31 -28.32
CA PHE A 221 -24.86 -7.19 -27.76
C PHE A 221 -23.78 -6.34 -27.09
N ILE A 222 -23.54 -6.56 -25.81
CA ILE A 222 -22.61 -5.75 -25.01
C ILE A 222 -21.51 -6.63 -24.43
N GLU A 223 -20.29 -6.42 -24.91
CA GLU A 223 -19.09 -6.94 -24.25
C GLU A 223 -18.70 -6.00 -23.11
N ILE A 224 -18.75 -6.47 -21.85
CA ILE A 224 -18.41 -5.67 -20.68
C ILE A 224 -17.14 -6.20 -20.02
N ASN A 225 -16.13 -5.34 -19.90
CA ASN A 225 -14.90 -5.55 -19.14
C ASN A 225 -14.75 -4.49 -18.04
N ILE A 226 -14.61 -4.89 -16.78
CA ILE A 226 -14.42 -3.91 -15.69
C ILE A 226 -13.02 -3.29 -15.72
N CYS A 227 -12.01 -4.04 -16.18
CA CYS A 227 -10.66 -3.51 -16.34
C CYS A 227 -10.54 -2.68 -17.62
N PRO A 228 -10.06 -1.42 -17.57
CA PRO A 228 -9.80 -0.64 -18.78
C PRO A 228 -8.82 -1.36 -19.71
N ASN A 229 -9.11 -1.43 -21.00
CA ASN A 229 -8.40 -2.19 -22.03
C ASN A 229 -8.48 -3.72 -21.91
N GLY A 230 -9.42 -4.24 -21.10
CA GLY A 230 -9.62 -5.68 -20.92
C GLY A 230 -8.68 -6.32 -19.87
N CYS A 231 -8.63 -7.65 -19.87
CA CYS A 231 -7.89 -8.44 -18.87
C CYS A 231 -6.38 -8.26 -18.94
N ILE A 232 -5.81 -7.82 -20.07
CA ILE A 232 -4.38 -7.49 -20.17
C ILE A 232 -3.94 -6.40 -19.20
N ASN A 233 -4.87 -5.60 -18.71
CA ASN A 233 -4.66 -4.58 -17.68
C ASN A 233 -5.40 -4.95 -16.39
N GLY A 234 -5.50 -6.22 -16.09
CA GLY A 234 -6.09 -6.72 -14.84
C GLY A 234 -5.24 -6.39 -13.62
N PRO A 235 -5.81 -6.51 -12.40
CA PRO A 235 -5.12 -6.12 -11.16
C PRO A 235 -3.87 -6.94 -10.85
N PHE A 236 -3.73 -8.13 -11.43
CA PHE A 236 -2.55 -8.99 -11.32
C PHE A 236 -1.74 -9.08 -12.62
N SER A 237 -1.89 -8.10 -13.51
CA SER A 237 -1.10 -8.05 -14.75
C SER A 237 0.31 -7.55 -14.49
N LEU A 238 1.30 -8.25 -15.06
CA LEU A 238 2.69 -7.83 -15.18
C LEU A 238 2.83 -7.05 -16.49
N LEU A 239 2.60 -5.74 -16.45
CA LEU A 239 2.69 -4.93 -17.66
C LEU A 239 4.15 -4.83 -18.15
N PRO A 240 4.40 -5.02 -19.46
CA PRO A 240 5.73 -4.83 -20.03
C PRO A 240 6.18 -3.37 -19.97
N LYS A 241 7.49 -3.12 -20.12
CA LYS A 241 8.00 -1.76 -20.35
C LYS A 241 7.34 -1.18 -21.60
N GLY A 242 6.55 -0.13 -21.46
CA GLY A 242 5.68 0.43 -22.51
C GLY A 242 4.19 0.29 -22.20
N GLY A 243 3.85 -0.34 -21.07
CA GLY A 243 2.50 -0.36 -20.50
C GLY A 243 1.50 -1.13 -21.34
N THR A 244 0.22 -0.77 -21.17
CA THR A 244 -0.92 -1.46 -21.80
C THR A 244 -0.89 -1.41 -23.33
N THR A 245 -0.34 -0.33 -23.93
CA THR A 245 -0.23 -0.23 -25.39
C THR A 245 0.68 -1.31 -25.94
N LYS A 246 1.84 -1.55 -25.30
CA LYS A 246 2.74 -2.62 -25.69
C LYS A 246 2.10 -3.99 -25.49
N ALA A 247 1.41 -4.20 -24.37
CA ALA A 247 0.67 -5.44 -24.11
C ALA A 247 -0.37 -5.73 -25.21
N LYS A 248 -1.10 -4.71 -25.67
CA LYS A 248 -2.03 -4.85 -26.82
C LYS A 248 -1.30 -5.27 -28.11
N LEU A 249 -0.18 -4.64 -28.42
CA LEU A 249 0.60 -4.98 -29.63
C LEU A 249 1.13 -6.42 -29.57
N GLU A 250 1.62 -6.87 -28.43
CA GLU A 250 2.08 -8.25 -28.23
C GLU A 250 0.93 -9.25 -28.40
N MET A 251 -0.26 -8.94 -27.86
CA MET A 251 -1.46 -9.76 -28.09
C MET A 251 -1.87 -9.80 -29.56
N GLN A 252 -1.85 -8.66 -30.27
CA GLN A 252 -2.14 -8.62 -31.70
C GLN A 252 -1.13 -9.45 -32.53
N GLN A 253 0.15 -9.35 -32.22
CA GLN A 253 1.17 -10.18 -32.85
C GLN A 253 0.93 -11.67 -32.62
N TYR A 254 0.57 -12.04 -31.37
CA TYR A 254 0.23 -13.42 -31.04
C TYR A 254 -0.97 -13.95 -31.82
N LEU A 255 -2.01 -13.14 -31.98
CA LEU A 255 -3.18 -13.49 -32.81
C LEU A 255 -2.81 -13.66 -34.28
N MET A 256 -1.94 -12.80 -34.84
CA MET A 256 -1.51 -12.86 -36.21
C MET A 256 -0.61 -14.07 -36.54
N GLN A 257 0.13 -14.60 -35.57
CA GLN A 257 0.94 -15.81 -35.77
C GLN A 257 0.10 -17.05 -36.09
N GLY A 258 -1.19 -17.01 -35.74
CA GLY A 258 -2.11 -18.14 -35.96
C GLY A 258 -1.75 -19.37 -35.13
N GLY A 259 -2.28 -20.50 -35.52
CA GLY A 259 -2.00 -21.79 -34.89
C GLY A 259 -2.84 -22.03 -33.61
N ARG A 260 -3.19 -23.30 -33.39
CA ARG A 260 -3.87 -23.78 -32.19
C ARG A 260 -2.86 -24.34 -31.20
N SER A 261 -3.01 -24.01 -29.95
CA SER A 261 -2.26 -24.61 -28.84
C SER A 261 -3.08 -25.70 -28.11
N TYR A 262 -4.30 -25.98 -28.60
CA TYR A 262 -5.25 -26.92 -28.00
C TYR A 262 -6.00 -27.71 -29.09
N ALA A 263 -6.64 -28.82 -28.72
CA ALA A 263 -7.42 -29.64 -29.62
C ALA A 263 -8.67 -28.89 -30.12
N PRO A 264 -9.03 -29.02 -31.44
CA PRO A 264 -10.24 -28.41 -31.96
C PRO A 264 -11.47 -29.05 -31.32
N ILE A 265 -12.54 -28.26 -31.18
CA ILE A 265 -13.83 -28.76 -30.78
C ILE A 265 -14.35 -29.68 -31.91
N GLN A 266 -14.67 -30.95 -31.57
CA GLN A 266 -15.19 -31.89 -32.52
C GLN A 266 -16.70 -31.70 -32.68
N PRO A 267 -17.27 -31.85 -33.89
CA PRO A 267 -18.72 -31.84 -34.09
C PRO A 267 -19.40 -32.91 -33.20
N GLY A 268 -20.33 -32.49 -32.36
CA GLY A 268 -21.04 -33.38 -31.42
C GLY A 268 -20.49 -33.39 -29.99
N GLU A 269 -19.25 -32.94 -29.75
CA GLU A 269 -18.72 -32.72 -28.39
C GLU A 269 -19.47 -31.58 -27.68
N ASP A 270 -20.09 -30.70 -28.43
CA ASP A 270 -20.87 -29.57 -27.95
C ASP A 270 -22.00 -29.95 -26.97
N SER A 271 -22.50 -31.17 -27.01
CA SER A 271 -23.55 -31.66 -26.11
C SER A 271 -23.04 -32.36 -24.85
N LEU A 272 -21.72 -32.64 -24.75
CA LEU A 272 -21.13 -33.46 -23.69
C LEU A 272 -20.79 -32.67 -22.42
N VAL A 273 -20.64 -31.37 -22.54
CA VAL A 273 -20.25 -30.52 -21.41
C VAL A 273 -21.25 -29.40 -21.21
N ASP A 274 -21.81 -29.30 -20.01
CA ASP A 274 -22.72 -28.24 -19.63
C ASP A 274 -22.04 -26.86 -19.68
N ARG A 275 -22.57 -25.96 -20.49
CA ARG A 275 -22.13 -24.57 -20.68
C ARG A 275 -22.96 -23.58 -19.92
N SER A 276 -24.11 -24.03 -19.40
CA SER A 276 -25.05 -23.17 -18.70
C SER A 276 -24.45 -22.63 -17.41
N TYR A 277 -24.81 -21.42 -17.06
CA TYR A 277 -24.48 -20.81 -15.78
C TYR A 277 -25.63 -19.88 -15.37
N GLU A 278 -26.08 -20.04 -14.14
CA GLU A 278 -27.10 -19.20 -13.57
C GLU A 278 -26.45 -18.05 -12.77
N PHE A 279 -26.96 -16.86 -12.98
CA PHE A 279 -26.55 -15.66 -12.27
C PHE A 279 -27.64 -15.22 -11.28
N PRO A 280 -27.70 -15.82 -10.08
CA PRO A 280 -28.71 -15.44 -9.10
C PRO A 280 -28.48 -14.00 -8.64
N ARG A 281 -29.58 -13.32 -8.31
CA ARG A 281 -29.50 -12.03 -7.64
C ARG A 281 -28.74 -12.19 -6.33
N VAL A 282 -27.74 -11.36 -6.13
CA VAL A 282 -27.02 -11.27 -4.86
C VAL A 282 -27.55 -10.06 -4.12
N LEU A 283 -28.13 -10.30 -2.95
CA LEU A 283 -28.58 -9.21 -2.10
C LEU A 283 -27.35 -8.44 -1.63
N ASN A 284 -27.24 -7.20 -2.06
CA ASN A 284 -26.27 -6.29 -1.52
C ASN A 284 -26.60 -6.11 -0.02
N ARG A 285 -25.73 -6.63 0.86
CA ARG A 285 -25.89 -6.52 2.31
C ARG A 285 -25.56 -5.12 2.83
N SER A 286 -25.36 -4.14 1.94
CA SER A 286 -25.15 -2.77 2.36
C SER A 286 -26.35 -2.32 3.19
N ARG A 287 -26.08 -1.96 4.43
CA ARG A 287 -27.06 -1.45 5.37
C ARG A 287 -27.66 -0.16 4.80
N LYS A 288 -28.99 -0.06 4.76
CA LYS A 288 -29.63 1.23 4.54
C LYS A 288 -29.33 2.10 5.74
N ALA A 289 -28.36 2.98 5.62
CA ALA A 289 -28.02 3.93 6.66
C ALA A 289 -29.10 5.01 6.73
N THR A 290 -29.53 5.32 7.92
CA THR A 290 -30.45 6.45 8.18
C THR A 290 -29.67 7.76 8.12
N ASP A 291 -30.35 8.88 7.84
CA ASP A 291 -29.72 10.20 7.84
C ASP A 291 -29.02 10.53 9.16
N LYS A 292 -29.60 10.12 10.29
CA LYS A 292 -29.02 10.31 11.63
C LYS A 292 -27.69 9.57 11.78
N GLU A 293 -27.57 8.36 11.27
CA GLU A 293 -26.33 7.59 11.31
C GLU A 293 -25.25 8.22 10.40
N ILE A 294 -25.65 8.71 9.24
CA ILE A 294 -24.76 9.44 8.32
C ILE A 294 -24.25 10.72 9.00
N GLU A 295 -25.13 11.49 9.63
CA GLU A 295 -24.79 12.71 10.38
C GLU A 295 -23.84 12.43 11.54
N GLU A 296 -23.99 11.30 12.23
CA GLU A 296 -23.08 10.91 13.32
C GLU A 296 -21.66 10.66 12.80
N VAL A 297 -21.51 9.97 11.65
CA VAL A 297 -20.20 9.79 11.02
C VAL A 297 -19.62 11.12 10.52
N LEU A 298 -20.45 11.99 9.97
CA LEU A 298 -20.04 13.33 9.55
C LEU A 298 -19.55 14.15 10.74
N ARG A 299 -20.26 14.14 11.87
CA ARG A 299 -19.87 14.81 13.11
C ARG A 299 -18.51 14.32 13.62
N ARG A 300 -18.26 13.01 13.60
CA ARG A 300 -16.96 12.42 13.97
C ARG A 300 -15.81 12.89 13.09
N THR A 301 -16.08 13.36 11.88
CA THR A 301 -15.09 13.96 10.97
C THR A 301 -15.10 15.51 11.02
N GLY A 302 -15.71 16.09 12.07
CA GLY A 302 -15.76 17.53 12.28
C GLY A 302 -16.72 18.28 11.34
N LYS A 303 -17.70 17.58 10.76
CA LYS A 303 -18.74 18.14 9.88
C LYS A 303 -20.05 18.18 10.64
N VAL A 304 -20.33 19.32 11.26
CA VAL A 304 -21.50 19.52 12.13
C VAL A 304 -22.67 20.14 11.37
N SER A 305 -22.35 20.92 10.33
CA SER A 305 -23.34 21.60 9.48
C SER A 305 -23.16 21.17 8.00
N PRO A 306 -24.18 21.36 7.14
CA PRO A 306 -24.05 21.12 5.70
C PRO A 306 -22.94 21.95 5.04
N GLU A 307 -22.58 23.09 5.61
CA GLU A 307 -21.51 23.97 5.11
C GLU A 307 -20.11 23.35 5.32
N ASP A 308 -19.96 22.48 6.33
CA ASP A 308 -18.74 21.73 6.60
C ASP A 308 -18.54 20.57 5.61
N GLU A 309 -19.59 20.22 4.86
CA GLU A 309 -19.54 19.15 3.85
C GLU A 309 -18.87 19.65 2.55
N LEU A 310 -17.54 19.76 2.55
CA LEU A 310 -16.77 20.30 1.42
C LEU A 310 -16.96 19.54 0.11
N ASN A 311 -17.40 18.29 0.13
CA ASN A 311 -17.61 17.42 -1.03
C ASN A 311 -16.44 17.43 -2.03
N CYS A 312 -15.21 17.57 -1.51
CA CYS A 312 -13.99 17.82 -2.29
C CYS A 312 -13.51 16.63 -3.14
N GLY A 313 -14.06 15.44 -2.94
CA GLY A 313 -13.71 14.24 -3.69
C GLY A 313 -12.33 13.64 -3.39
N SER A 314 -11.48 14.27 -2.57
CA SER A 314 -10.11 13.80 -2.28
C SER A 314 -10.03 12.40 -1.65
N CYS A 315 -11.10 11.93 -1.02
CA CYS A 315 -11.23 10.57 -0.47
C CYS A 315 -11.75 9.54 -1.48
N GLY A 316 -11.99 9.92 -2.75
CA GLY A 316 -12.52 9.05 -3.80
C GLY A 316 -14.06 8.95 -3.84
N TYR A 317 -14.78 9.56 -2.92
CA TYR A 317 -16.25 9.58 -2.88
C TYR A 317 -16.80 10.89 -3.44
N ARG A 318 -17.96 10.82 -4.12
CA ARG A 318 -18.60 11.99 -4.76
C ARG A 318 -19.08 13.04 -3.76
N SER A 319 -19.42 12.62 -2.51
CA SER A 319 -19.85 13.53 -1.45
C SER A 319 -19.41 13.04 -0.08
N CYS A 320 -19.42 13.92 0.92
CA CYS A 320 -19.13 13.58 2.30
C CYS A 320 -20.17 12.58 2.85
N ARG A 321 -21.45 12.70 2.47
CA ARG A 321 -22.52 11.76 2.86
C ARG A 321 -22.31 10.38 2.22
N ALA A 322 -21.90 10.31 0.95
CA ALA A 322 -21.57 9.05 0.28
C ALA A 322 -20.39 8.33 0.97
N LYS A 323 -19.37 9.07 1.41
CA LYS A 323 -18.29 8.49 2.21
C LYS A 323 -18.78 8.03 3.57
N ALA A 324 -19.61 8.82 4.27
CA ALA A 324 -20.16 8.45 5.57
C ALA A 324 -20.98 7.15 5.48
N TRP A 325 -21.78 7.00 4.42
CA TRP A 325 -22.48 5.76 4.11
C TRP A 325 -21.52 4.59 3.91
N ALA A 326 -20.43 4.79 3.17
CA ALA A 326 -19.41 3.77 2.94
C ALA A 326 -18.71 3.34 4.24
N VAL A 327 -18.43 4.28 5.16
CA VAL A 327 -17.89 3.98 6.49
C VAL A 327 -18.85 3.11 7.30
N LEU A 328 -20.14 3.43 7.30
CA LEU A 328 -21.16 2.65 8.01
C LEU A 328 -21.30 1.21 7.48
N ASN A 329 -20.99 1.01 6.21
CA ASN A 329 -21.02 -0.29 5.55
C ASN A 329 -19.66 -1.03 5.56
N GLY A 330 -18.62 -0.46 6.18
CA GLY A 330 -17.29 -1.06 6.24
C GLY A 330 -16.50 -1.01 4.93
N TYR A 331 -16.91 -0.16 3.97
CA TYR A 331 -16.23 0.01 2.68
C TYR A 331 -15.21 1.14 2.68
N ALA A 332 -15.20 1.96 3.72
CA ALA A 332 -14.26 3.07 3.89
C ALA A 332 -13.87 3.24 5.34
N ASP A 333 -12.66 3.78 5.56
CA ASP A 333 -12.23 4.24 6.88
C ASP A 333 -12.57 5.73 7.05
N ILE A 334 -12.82 6.11 8.30
CA ILE A 334 -13.08 7.50 8.68
C ILE A 334 -11.84 8.38 8.38
N GLU A 335 -10.66 7.81 8.53
CA GLU A 335 -9.36 8.46 8.32
C GLU A 335 -9.01 8.71 6.85
N MET A 336 -9.75 8.16 5.89
CA MET A 336 -9.59 8.50 4.46
C MET A 336 -9.96 9.96 4.12
N CYS A 337 -10.58 10.70 5.06
CA CYS A 337 -10.94 12.10 4.82
C CYS A 337 -9.72 13.02 4.97
N MET A 338 -9.17 13.51 3.87
CA MET A 338 -7.97 14.36 3.88
C MET A 338 -8.12 15.63 4.75
N PRO A 339 -9.21 16.42 4.66
CA PRO A 339 -9.38 17.57 5.54
C PRO A 339 -9.44 17.19 7.03
N TYR A 340 -10.08 16.07 7.37
CA TYR A 340 -10.12 15.55 8.74
C TYR A 340 -8.73 15.12 9.22
N MET A 341 -7.99 14.36 8.40
CA MET A 341 -6.65 13.90 8.75
C MET A 341 -5.68 15.05 8.94
N ARG A 342 -5.76 16.04 8.05
CA ARG A 342 -4.95 17.27 8.16
C ARG A 342 -5.24 17.99 9.49
N LYS A 343 -6.52 18.25 9.79
CA LYS A 343 -6.93 18.90 11.04
C LYS A 343 -6.53 18.09 12.28
N LYS A 344 -6.66 16.76 12.22
CA LYS A 344 -6.24 15.84 13.30
C LYS A 344 -4.74 15.90 13.51
N ALA A 345 -3.95 15.90 12.43
CA ALA A 345 -2.49 15.98 12.50
C ALA A 345 -2.03 17.35 13.04
N GLU A 346 -2.61 18.44 12.57
CA GLU A 346 -2.36 19.80 13.08
C GLU A 346 -2.69 19.92 14.57
N SER A 347 -3.85 19.40 15.00
CA SER A 347 -4.25 19.39 16.41
C SER A 347 -3.32 18.53 17.26
N MET A 348 -2.94 17.34 16.81
CA MET A 348 -2.01 16.47 17.55
C MET A 348 -0.62 17.11 17.67
N ALA A 349 -0.11 17.73 16.60
CA ALA A 349 1.18 18.43 16.64
C ALA A 349 1.12 19.60 17.63
N PHE A 350 0.04 20.37 17.61
CA PHE A 350 -0.20 21.44 18.57
C PHE A 350 -0.26 20.91 20.01
N ASP A 351 -1.04 19.86 20.28
CA ASP A 351 -1.17 19.27 21.61
C ASP A 351 0.16 18.71 22.15
N ILE A 352 0.97 18.08 21.30
CA ILE A 352 2.27 17.55 21.68
C ILE A 352 3.22 18.68 22.07
N VAL A 353 3.29 19.74 21.28
CA VAL A 353 4.16 20.89 21.56
C VAL A 353 3.71 21.63 22.79
N HIS A 354 2.42 21.90 22.93
CA HIS A 354 1.89 22.74 24.03
C HIS A 354 1.82 22.01 25.37
N ASN A 355 1.64 20.69 25.39
CA ASN A 355 1.62 19.88 26.63
C ASN A 355 2.98 19.23 26.92
N SER A 356 4.03 19.55 26.17
CA SER A 356 5.38 19.06 26.45
C SER A 356 5.86 19.56 27.81
N PRO A 357 6.41 18.68 28.68
CA PRO A 357 7.05 19.09 29.93
C PRO A 357 8.37 19.85 29.70
N GLU A 358 8.90 19.80 28.49
CA GLU A 358 10.09 20.53 28.08
C GLU A 358 9.70 21.83 27.38
N GLY A 359 10.50 22.87 27.57
CA GLY A 359 10.33 24.14 26.89
C GLY A 359 10.65 23.98 25.40
N ILE A 360 9.71 24.38 24.54
CA ILE A 360 9.88 24.35 23.08
C ILE A 360 9.77 25.78 22.56
N LEU A 361 10.71 26.20 21.73
CA LEU A 361 10.69 27.50 21.07
C LEU A 361 11.14 27.39 19.62
N LEU A 362 10.59 28.24 18.77
CA LEU A 362 10.99 28.42 17.39
C LEU A 362 11.63 29.81 17.23
N VAL A 363 12.79 29.84 16.57
CA VAL A 363 13.56 31.08 16.36
C VAL A 363 13.82 31.26 14.87
N ASP A 364 13.61 32.48 14.37
CA ASP A 364 13.89 32.83 12.99
C ASP A 364 15.36 33.16 12.71
N GLY A 365 15.70 33.42 11.45
CA GLY A 365 17.06 33.76 11.04
C GLY A 365 17.57 35.11 11.59
N ASP A 366 16.68 35.98 12.05
CA ASP A 366 16.99 37.26 12.69
C ASP A 366 17.12 37.13 14.23
N LEU A 367 17.08 35.89 14.72
CA LEU A 367 17.09 35.52 16.13
C LEU A 367 15.94 36.09 16.95
N ASN A 368 14.74 36.16 16.34
CA ASN A 368 13.52 36.40 17.08
C ASN A 368 12.84 35.07 17.40
N VAL A 369 12.33 34.93 18.60
CA VAL A 369 11.43 33.86 18.97
C VAL A 369 10.10 34.10 18.27
N VAL A 370 9.73 33.24 17.36
CA VAL A 370 8.47 33.34 16.58
C VAL A 370 7.34 32.50 17.18
N ASP A 371 7.67 31.49 17.96
CA ASP A 371 6.71 30.68 18.70
C ASP A 371 7.36 30.03 19.94
N ALA A 372 6.56 29.80 20.99
CA ALA A 372 7.00 29.16 22.22
C ALA A 372 5.82 28.46 22.93
N ASN A 373 6.07 27.27 23.48
CA ASN A 373 5.09 26.61 24.32
C ASN A 373 5.04 27.22 25.74
N ALA A 374 4.01 26.86 26.51
CA ALA A 374 3.82 27.37 27.85
C ALA A 374 5.02 27.12 28.78
N THR A 375 5.65 25.96 28.68
CA THR A 375 6.81 25.58 29.46
C THR A 375 8.03 26.44 29.12
N ALA A 376 8.29 26.74 27.84
CA ALA A 376 9.37 27.64 27.43
C ALA A 376 9.13 29.07 27.93
N MET A 377 7.88 29.54 27.83
CA MET A 377 7.51 30.86 28.32
C MET A 377 7.74 30.99 29.84
N GLU A 378 7.38 29.95 30.61
CA GLU A 378 7.65 29.91 32.06
C GLU A 378 9.15 29.85 32.36
N MET A 379 9.93 29.00 31.68
CA MET A 379 11.36 28.86 31.88
C MET A 379 12.13 30.14 31.58
N LEU A 380 11.68 30.93 30.63
CA LEU A 380 12.33 32.16 30.17
C LEU A 380 11.70 33.45 30.72
N ASP A 381 10.65 33.35 31.55
CA ASP A 381 9.87 34.47 32.06
C ASP A 381 9.32 35.38 30.92
N MET A 382 8.82 34.73 29.86
CA MET A 382 8.28 35.42 28.68
C MET A 382 6.84 35.89 28.95
N PRO A 383 6.55 37.19 28.79
CA PRO A 383 5.19 37.69 28.98
C PRO A 383 4.33 37.40 27.74
N GLY A 384 3.07 36.99 27.92
CA GLY A 384 2.11 36.81 26.83
C GLY A 384 1.29 35.53 26.96
N ASP A 385 0.62 35.18 25.87
CA ASP A 385 -0.20 33.99 25.73
C ASP A 385 0.31 33.17 24.52
N THR A 386 0.37 31.86 24.68
CA THR A 386 0.79 30.93 23.62
C THR A 386 -0.09 31.00 22.37
N MET A 387 -1.39 31.38 22.52
CA MET A 387 -2.35 31.48 21.42
C MET A 387 -2.14 32.70 20.52
N ASN A 388 -1.54 33.79 21.06
CA ASN A 388 -1.33 35.05 20.37
C ASN A 388 0.14 35.51 20.51
N PHE A 389 1.07 34.57 20.33
CA PHE A 389 2.50 34.86 20.47
C PHE A 389 2.95 35.86 19.39
N GLN A 390 3.62 36.93 19.83
CA GLN A 390 4.23 37.89 18.90
C GLN A 390 5.75 37.71 18.89
N PRO A 391 6.39 37.76 17.72
CA PRO A 391 7.85 37.63 17.61
C PRO A 391 8.59 38.61 18.52
N ARG A 392 9.61 38.12 19.23
CA ARG A 392 10.43 38.91 20.19
C ARG A 392 11.89 38.52 20.08
N PRO A 393 12.82 39.47 20.23
CA PRO A 393 14.25 39.17 20.18
C PRO A 393 14.65 38.15 21.25
N LEU A 394 15.33 37.07 20.86
CA LEU A 394 15.81 36.03 21.77
C LEU A 394 16.73 36.59 22.87
N LYS A 395 17.54 37.62 22.54
CA LYS A 395 18.47 38.29 23.47
C LYS A 395 17.79 38.86 24.72
N ASP A 396 16.49 39.14 24.67
CA ASP A 396 15.73 39.69 25.80
C ASP A 396 15.49 38.62 26.91
N PHE A 397 15.68 37.34 26.58
CA PHE A 397 15.36 36.21 27.44
C PHE A 397 16.58 35.35 27.77
N MET A 398 17.49 35.18 26.80
CA MET A 398 18.67 34.36 26.94
C MET A 398 19.81 34.79 25.99
N PRO A 399 21.09 34.39 26.23
CA PRO A 399 22.16 34.65 25.31
C PRO A 399 21.92 34.01 23.95
N PRO A 400 21.94 34.79 22.82
CA PRO A 400 21.59 34.28 21.50
C PRO A 400 22.76 33.61 20.75
N LEU A 401 23.96 33.55 21.32
CA LEU A 401 25.18 33.13 20.65
C LEU A 401 25.07 31.70 20.06
N ASP A 402 24.56 30.76 20.83
CA ASP A 402 24.50 29.35 20.43
C ASP A 402 23.47 29.16 19.31
N PHE A 403 22.37 29.87 19.35
CA PHE A 403 21.38 29.90 18.26
C PHE A 403 21.96 30.55 17.00
N TYR A 404 22.72 31.62 17.14
CA TYR A 404 23.43 32.24 16.00
C TYR A 404 24.45 31.29 15.38
N LEU A 405 25.22 30.55 16.18
CA LEU A 405 26.17 29.56 15.69
C LEU A 405 25.48 28.40 14.99
N ALA A 406 24.40 27.87 15.57
CA ALA A 406 23.60 26.80 14.97
C ALA A 406 23.02 27.24 13.62
N TYR A 407 22.49 28.46 13.51
CA TYR A 407 21.97 29.01 12.28
C TYR A 407 23.05 29.23 11.22
N SER A 408 24.14 29.89 11.58
CA SER A 408 25.23 30.21 10.65
C SER A 408 25.96 28.98 10.11
N GLN A 409 26.09 27.93 10.93
CA GLN A 409 26.71 26.67 10.55
C GLN A 409 25.72 25.66 9.95
N GLN A 410 24.42 25.95 10.04
CA GLN A 410 23.33 25.04 9.64
C GLN A 410 23.46 23.64 10.28
N LYS A 411 23.83 23.59 11.56
CA LYS A 411 24.05 22.37 12.33
C LYS A 411 23.31 22.40 13.65
N ASN A 412 22.94 21.19 14.11
CA ASN A 412 22.40 21.03 15.45
C ASN A 412 23.47 21.26 16.50
N MET A 413 23.06 21.83 17.64
CA MET A 413 23.96 22.11 18.77
C MET A 413 23.26 21.70 20.07
N GLU A 414 24.07 21.31 21.05
CA GLU A 414 23.65 21.06 22.43
C GLU A 414 24.38 22.00 23.36
N VAL A 415 23.64 22.61 24.28
CA VAL A 415 24.17 23.53 25.30
C VAL A 415 23.75 23.01 26.66
N HIS A 416 24.73 22.75 27.52
CA HIS A 416 24.46 22.16 28.83
C HIS A 416 24.54 23.20 29.95
N LYS A 417 23.62 23.08 30.90
CA LYS A 417 23.58 23.86 32.14
C LYS A 417 23.62 25.39 31.93
N GLN A 418 22.95 25.85 30.86
CA GLN A 418 22.77 27.29 30.62
C GLN A 418 21.95 27.91 31.75
N PHE A 419 22.50 28.94 32.39
CA PHE A 419 21.82 29.65 33.46
C PHE A 419 20.90 30.75 32.90
N ILE A 420 19.61 30.71 33.25
CA ILE A 420 18.62 31.72 32.91
C ILE A 420 18.46 32.69 34.07
N MET A 421 18.84 33.96 33.85
CA MET A 421 18.90 34.95 34.93
C MET A 421 17.53 35.33 35.50
N SER A 422 16.51 35.43 34.63
CA SER A 422 15.16 35.84 35.01
C SER A 422 14.50 34.86 36.00
N THR A 423 14.56 33.58 35.71
CA THR A 423 13.93 32.50 36.50
C THR A 423 14.90 31.82 37.48
N LYS A 424 16.20 32.09 37.41
CA LYS A 424 17.26 31.43 38.17
C LYS A 424 17.32 29.91 37.99
N ARG A 425 16.94 29.44 36.78
CA ARG A 425 16.95 28.03 36.40
C ARG A 425 18.20 27.68 35.61
N TYR A 426 18.60 26.45 35.68
CA TYR A 426 19.58 25.84 34.76
C TYR A 426 18.83 25.01 33.74
N VAL A 427 19.14 25.20 32.46
CA VAL A 427 18.49 24.48 31.38
C VAL A 427 19.54 23.84 30.47
N ASP A 428 19.25 22.61 30.02
CA ASP A 428 19.96 22.00 28.89
C ASP A 428 19.14 22.32 27.64
N ILE A 429 19.82 22.74 26.57
CA ILE A 429 19.18 23.20 25.35
C ILE A 429 19.68 22.38 24.18
N THR A 430 18.76 21.75 23.42
CA THR A 430 19.04 21.15 22.12
C THR A 430 18.53 22.07 21.04
N ILE A 431 19.39 22.54 20.15
CA ILE A 431 19.05 23.44 19.04
C ILE A 431 19.18 22.67 17.75
N CYS A 432 18.07 22.59 16.98
CA CYS A 432 18.01 21.91 15.70
C CYS A 432 17.72 22.90 14.56
N TYR A 433 18.53 22.88 13.50
CA TYR A 433 18.28 23.69 12.30
C TYR A 433 17.30 23.00 11.36
N MET A 434 16.17 23.64 11.10
CA MET A 434 15.09 23.16 10.23
C MET A 434 15.26 23.75 8.81
N LYS A 435 15.94 23.01 7.95
CA LYS A 435 16.36 23.47 6.62
C LYS A 435 15.20 23.94 5.73
N ASP A 436 14.10 23.19 5.70
CA ASP A 436 12.97 23.46 4.80
C ASP A 436 12.20 24.75 5.17
N GLN A 437 12.21 25.12 6.46
CA GLN A 437 11.49 26.27 7.00
C GLN A 437 12.41 27.43 7.32
N ASN A 438 13.74 27.20 7.26
CA ASN A 438 14.79 28.17 7.62
C ASN A 438 14.59 28.74 9.03
N LEU A 439 14.24 27.87 9.97
CA LEU A 439 14.02 28.15 11.38
C LEU A 439 14.94 27.31 12.26
N LEU A 440 15.12 27.76 13.49
CA LEU A 440 15.73 26.97 14.56
C LEU A 440 14.64 26.46 15.51
N PHE A 441 14.70 25.18 15.85
CA PHE A 441 13.89 24.56 16.88
C PHE A 441 14.76 24.40 18.13
N GLY A 442 14.38 25.03 19.23
CA GLY A 442 15.02 24.91 20.53
C GLY A 442 14.18 24.09 21.49
N GLN A 443 14.76 23.03 22.06
CA GLN A 443 14.16 22.20 23.10
C GLN A 443 14.96 22.41 24.39
N MET A 444 14.26 22.79 25.47
CA MET A 444 14.88 23.16 26.76
C MET A 444 14.38 22.22 27.85
N LYS A 445 15.29 21.60 28.56
CA LYS A 445 15.05 20.78 29.74
C LYS A 445 15.54 21.49 31.00
N ASP A 446 14.65 21.63 31.99
CA ASP A 446 15.03 22.15 33.31
C ASP A 446 15.91 21.11 34.05
N VAL A 447 17.14 21.49 34.34
CA VAL A 447 18.12 20.66 35.06
C VAL A 447 18.56 21.33 36.38
N THR A 448 17.73 22.23 36.91
CA THR A 448 18.03 23.01 38.13
C THR A 448 18.19 22.11 39.34
N GLU A 449 17.37 21.09 39.48
CA GLU A 449 17.50 20.14 40.60
C GLU A 449 18.79 19.33 40.47
N GLU A 450 19.08 18.82 39.28
CA GLU A 450 20.30 18.04 39.00
C GLU A 450 21.57 18.85 39.35
N VAL A 451 21.62 20.10 38.86
CA VAL A 451 22.74 21.00 39.17
C VAL A 451 22.82 21.31 40.68
N SER A 452 21.68 21.46 41.34
CA SER A 452 21.58 21.66 42.78
C SER A 452 22.12 20.46 43.57
N TYR A 453 21.74 19.25 43.14
CA TYR A 453 22.25 18.00 43.74
C TYR A 453 23.74 17.83 43.49
N GLU A 454 24.26 18.11 42.32
CA GLU A 454 25.69 18.07 42.03
C GLU A 454 26.45 19.03 42.96
N LYS A 455 26.03 20.28 43.05
CA LYS A 455 26.64 21.27 43.94
C LYS A 455 26.61 20.85 45.42
N LYS A 456 25.54 20.19 45.84
CA LYS A 456 25.42 19.67 47.21
C LYS A 456 26.35 18.49 47.44
N LEU A 457 26.47 17.59 46.48
CA LEU A 457 27.41 16.47 46.53
C LEU A 457 28.88 16.97 46.58
N ASP A 458 29.23 17.94 45.75
CA ASP A 458 30.54 18.54 45.74
C ASP A 458 30.87 19.22 47.10
N ARG A 459 29.90 19.94 47.67
CA ARG A 459 30.05 20.53 49.00
C ARG A 459 30.28 19.46 50.08
N MET A 460 29.43 18.43 50.08
CA MET A 460 29.58 17.31 51.04
C MET A 460 30.90 16.59 50.86
N ARG A 461 31.37 16.41 49.62
CA ARG A 461 32.67 15.81 49.31
C ARG A 461 33.82 16.67 49.86
N ASN A 462 33.77 17.97 49.62
CA ASN A 462 34.79 18.91 50.13
C ASN A 462 34.78 18.96 51.66
N GLU A 463 33.60 19.03 52.29
CA GLU A 463 33.48 18.97 53.76
C GLU A 463 34.03 17.65 54.32
N THR A 464 33.80 16.52 53.61
CA THR A 464 34.33 15.22 54.00
C THR A 464 35.86 15.18 53.88
N ILE A 465 36.41 15.76 52.80
CA ILE A 465 37.87 15.87 52.62
C ILE A 465 38.47 16.71 53.74
N ASP A 466 37.90 17.88 54.01
CA ASP A 466 38.38 18.78 55.07
C ASP A 466 38.30 18.12 56.45
N THR A 467 37.21 17.42 56.74
CA THR A 467 37.05 16.69 58.01
C THR A 467 38.05 15.53 58.10
N THR A 468 38.27 14.81 57.00
CA THR A 468 39.27 13.75 56.95
C THR A 468 40.70 14.30 57.17
N ASP A 469 41.03 15.41 56.52
CA ASP A 469 42.31 16.08 56.71
C ASP A 469 42.49 16.51 58.18
N GLN A 470 41.49 17.06 58.84
CA GLN A 470 41.51 17.41 60.26
C GLN A 470 41.76 16.20 61.16
N VAL A 471 41.06 15.08 60.87
CA VAL A 471 41.20 13.81 61.60
C VAL A 471 42.63 13.24 61.40
N ILE A 472 43.13 13.24 60.18
CA ILE A 472 44.50 12.81 59.86
C ILE A 472 45.51 13.67 60.59
N MET A 473 45.40 15.00 60.59
CA MET A 473 46.26 15.91 61.29
C MET A 473 46.26 15.71 62.83
N LYS A 474 45.02 15.46 63.37
CA LYS A 474 44.89 15.15 64.81
C LYS A 474 45.55 13.81 65.17
N GLN A 475 45.33 12.77 64.34
CA GLN A 475 45.93 11.45 64.53
C GLN A 475 47.46 11.51 64.38
N MET A 476 47.99 12.31 63.43
CA MET A 476 49.39 12.53 63.28
C MET A 476 50.03 13.25 64.53
N ARG A 477 49.30 14.22 65.10
CA ARG A 477 49.75 14.90 66.31
C ARG A 477 49.84 13.94 67.50
N VAL A 478 48.77 13.13 67.69
CA VAL A 478 48.74 12.08 68.73
C VAL A 478 49.83 11.04 68.51
N ALA A 479 50.04 10.60 67.28
CA ALA A 479 51.10 9.65 66.92
C ALA A 479 52.53 10.24 67.19
N GLN A 480 52.73 11.55 66.90
CA GLN A 480 53.95 12.24 67.21
C GLN A 480 54.20 12.39 68.74
N GLU A 481 53.11 12.65 69.50
CA GLU A 481 53.20 12.70 70.97
C GLU A 481 53.53 11.32 71.57
N ILE A 482 52.90 10.26 71.08
CA ILE A 482 53.18 8.87 71.50
C ILE A 482 54.59 8.46 71.10
N ALA A 483 55.04 8.79 69.87
CA ALA A 483 56.42 8.49 69.44
C ALA A 483 57.51 9.29 70.20
N SER A 484 57.17 10.52 70.57
CA SER A 484 58.04 11.32 71.45
C SER A 484 58.20 10.71 72.83
N LEU A 485 57.13 10.05 73.34
CA LEU A 485 57.15 9.36 74.62
C LEU A 485 57.81 7.98 74.58
N LEU A 486 57.79 7.28 73.41
CA LEU A 486 58.31 5.93 73.24
C LEU A 486 59.67 5.87 72.51
N GLY A 487 60.27 6.97 72.05
CA GLY A 487 61.61 7.04 71.44
C GLY A 487 61.70 6.33 70.06
N GLU A 488 60.61 6.05 69.36
CA GLU A 488 60.59 5.30 68.10
C GLU A 488 60.17 6.17 66.89
N THR A 489 60.78 5.97 65.74
CA THR A 489 60.78 6.86 64.59
C THR A 489 59.46 6.81 63.75
N THR A 490 58.87 8.00 63.63
CA THR A 490 57.62 8.31 62.97
C THR A 490 57.69 8.51 61.45
N ALA A 491 58.76 8.17 60.77
CA ALA A 491 58.96 8.47 59.34
C ALA A 491 58.04 7.69 58.41
N GLU A 492 57.79 6.38 58.66
CA GLU A 492 56.99 5.52 57.81
C GLU A 492 55.51 5.84 57.86
N THR A 493 54.98 6.19 59.04
CA THR A 493 53.53 6.53 59.17
C THR A 493 53.19 7.85 58.49
N LYS A 494 54.17 8.81 58.50
CA LYS A 494 54.01 10.09 57.80
C LYS A 494 53.99 9.91 56.27
N VAL A 495 54.82 9.03 55.72
CA VAL A 495 54.83 8.68 54.28
C VAL A 495 53.53 7.99 53.83
N ALA A 496 53.01 7.05 54.61
CA ALA A 496 51.78 6.38 54.30
C ALA A 496 50.56 7.32 54.28
N LEU A 497 50.46 8.25 55.24
CA LEU A 497 49.39 9.25 55.31
C LEU A 497 49.51 10.32 54.23
N LEU A 498 50.70 10.71 53.81
CA LEU A 498 50.91 11.60 52.67
C LEU A 498 50.53 10.94 51.32
N ASN A 499 50.79 9.65 51.15
CA ASN A 499 50.35 8.87 49.98
C ASN A 499 48.87 8.76 49.91
N LEU A 500 48.15 8.50 51.01
CA LEU A 500 46.71 8.49 51.07
C LEU A 500 46.09 9.83 50.63
N LYS A 501 46.70 10.95 51.11
CA LYS A 501 46.28 12.29 50.70
C LYS A 501 46.47 12.54 49.19
N LYS A 502 47.56 12.01 48.63
CA LYS A 502 47.88 12.16 47.21
C LYS A 502 46.87 11.34 46.32
N ILE A 503 46.47 10.16 46.76
CA ILE A 503 45.50 9.33 46.07
C ILE A 503 44.12 10.02 46.05
N LEU A 504 43.68 10.58 47.18
CA LEU A 504 42.43 11.31 47.28
C LEU A 504 42.37 12.57 46.39
N ARG A 505 43.50 13.23 46.16
CA ARG A 505 43.60 14.38 45.24
C ARG A 505 43.77 14.00 43.77
N GLN A 506 44.36 12.86 43.44
CA GLN A 506 44.50 12.39 42.05
C GLN A 506 43.19 11.89 41.43
N GLU A 507 42.18 11.55 42.21
CA GLU A 507 40.83 11.29 41.72
C GLU A 507 40.10 12.58 41.30
N GLU A 508 40.51 13.75 41.75
CA GLU A 508 39.97 15.05 41.32
C GLU A 508 40.45 15.47 39.94
N GLU A 509 41.74 15.26 39.61
CA GLU A 509 42.32 15.66 38.31
C GLU A 509 41.85 14.78 37.13
N LYS A 510 41.34 13.58 37.38
CA LYS A 510 40.81 12.68 36.32
C LYS A 510 39.37 12.94 35.93
N LYS A 511 38.66 13.88 36.55
CA LYS A 511 37.28 14.27 36.22
C LYS A 511 37.19 15.63 35.53
N GLU A 512 38.31 16.35 35.34
CA GLU A 512 38.37 17.63 34.62
C GLU A 512 38.96 17.49 33.18
N GLU A 513 39.31 16.26 32.71
CA GLU A 513 39.55 15.92 31.31
C GLU A 513 38.33 15.15 30.73
#